data_faa21c13c79ec93d1c9546c7f31e8395
#
_entry.id   faa21c13c79ec93d1c9546c7f31e8395
#
_cell.length_a   1.000
_cell.length_b   1.000
_cell.length_c   1.000
_cell.angle_alpha   90.00
_cell.angle_beta   90.00
_cell.angle_gamma   90.00
#
_symmetry.space_group_name_H-M   'P 1'
#
loop_
_entity.id
_entity.type
_entity.pdbx_description
1 polymer ?
#
loop_
_entity_poly.entity_id
_entity_poly.type
_entity_poly.pdbx_seq_one_letter_code
_entity_poly.pdbx_strand_id
1 'polypeptide(L)'
;MTDRSASSKRSSAEAGETPPDEEVRVGARPWHHMPDGTFRNPKGCASRGQGRMKHAGPFFLEMLKMGARKVDVPEGHVVPRAEAVRDLVAHEKGSDDFLTWLGHASFLIRIGGLTVLTDPYLTTFAGPAGLGPRRYVKSGVPISALPKIDLLVVSHNHYDHLDERALARLPGKDRMTVVVPLRLGRFFRERGFPNVIELDWHERHEIRGVSVTALPVVHWSRRSGFDTNRTLWAGFALRSDTHHLFFGGDSGYGPIFSEIGEAYGPFDTSPPRIGAHKPRAWLTAPPASPEEAVPLGRALHAIRIVGMHWRT
;
A
#
# COMPACT_ATOMS: atom_id res chain seq x y z
N MET A 1 48.35 -18.77 46.92
CA MET A 1 49.13 -18.53 45.70
C MET A 1 48.30 -19.12 44.56
N THR A 2 47.76 -18.45 43.65
CA THR A 2 47.65 -17.07 43.10
C THR A 2 46.36 -16.91 42.40
N ASP A 3 45.76 -15.84 42.72
CA ASP A 3 44.60 -15.19 42.07
C ASP A 3 44.83 -14.92 40.58
N ARG A 4 43.78 -15.07 39.74
CA ARG A 4 43.58 -14.27 38.53
C ARG A 4 42.12 -14.26 38.14
N SER A 5 41.45 -13.20 38.57
CA SER A 5 40.21 -12.70 38.01
C SER A 5 40.37 -12.29 36.53
N ALA A 6 39.50 -12.79 35.64
CA ALA A 6 39.36 -12.28 34.30
C ALA A 6 38.05 -11.55 34.18
N SER A 7 38.14 -10.21 34.22
CA SER A 7 37.06 -9.26 33.93
C SER A 7 36.68 -9.31 32.45
N SER A 8 35.49 -9.78 32.14
CA SER A 8 34.87 -9.68 30.83
C SER A 8 34.22 -8.29 30.67
N LYS A 9 34.87 -7.40 29.93
CA LYS A 9 34.29 -6.13 29.44
C LYS A 9 33.19 -6.47 28.44
N ARG A 10 31.96 -6.19 28.81
CA ARG A 10 30.84 -6.09 27.84
C ARG A 10 31.05 -4.82 27.02
N SER A 11 31.23 -4.99 25.71
CA SER A 11 31.17 -3.95 24.71
C SER A 11 29.73 -3.41 24.66
N SER A 12 29.56 -2.16 25.00
CA SER A 12 28.34 -1.39 24.74
C SER A 12 28.22 -1.18 23.24
N ALA A 13 27.22 -1.83 22.61
CA ALA A 13 26.83 -1.54 21.26
C ALA A 13 26.28 -0.09 21.22
N GLU A 14 26.93 0.73 20.42
CA GLU A 14 26.52 2.09 20.14
C GLU A 14 25.12 2.08 19.49
N ALA A 15 24.23 2.85 20.07
CA ALA A 15 22.91 3.15 19.48
C ALA A 15 23.15 3.84 18.13
N GLY A 16 22.61 3.24 17.06
CA GLY A 16 22.69 3.79 15.74
C GLY A 16 22.08 5.21 15.71
N GLU A 17 22.90 6.17 15.33
CA GLU A 17 22.49 7.54 15.12
C GLU A 17 21.37 7.58 14.07
N THR A 18 20.28 8.25 14.42
CA THR A 18 19.22 8.66 13.47
C THR A 18 19.89 9.44 12.33
N PRO A 19 19.59 9.15 11.05
CA PRO A 19 20.19 9.92 9.96
C PRO A 19 19.87 11.40 10.19
N PRO A 20 20.82 12.31 9.92
CA PRO A 20 20.65 13.72 10.19
C PRO A 20 19.43 14.24 9.45
N ASP A 21 18.59 14.99 10.14
CA ASP A 21 17.51 15.79 9.56
C ASP A 21 18.14 16.65 8.44
N GLU A 22 17.89 16.25 7.19
CA GLU A 22 18.20 17.08 6.05
C GLU A 22 17.37 18.36 6.26
N GLU A 23 18.01 19.47 6.61
CA GLU A 23 17.35 20.76 6.81
C GLU A 23 16.46 21.03 5.61
N VAL A 24 15.16 20.86 5.81
CA VAL A 24 14.14 21.24 4.83
C VAL A 24 14.30 22.72 4.59
N ARG A 25 14.97 23.08 3.49
CA ARG A 25 15.11 24.48 3.04
C ARG A 25 13.71 25.03 2.86
N VAL A 26 13.28 25.82 3.82
CA VAL A 26 12.01 26.53 3.80
C VAL A 26 11.96 27.36 2.53
N GLY A 27 11.17 26.93 1.52
CA GLY A 27 10.93 27.66 0.30
C GLY A 27 11.12 26.91 -1.02
N ALA A 28 11.88 25.81 -1.10
CA ALA A 28 12.01 25.02 -2.33
C ALA A 28 10.95 23.92 -2.39
N ARG A 29 10.10 23.97 -3.44
CA ARG A 29 9.11 22.92 -3.69
C ARG A 29 9.84 21.58 -3.92
N PRO A 30 9.44 20.46 -3.27
CA PRO A 30 10.08 19.16 -3.49
C PRO A 30 10.15 18.82 -4.98
N TRP A 31 11.23 18.18 -5.40
CA TRP A 31 11.54 17.95 -6.82
C TRP A 31 10.47 17.12 -7.56
N HIS A 32 9.69 16.31 -6.87
CA HIS A 32 8.60 15.50 -7.44
C HIS A 32 7.31 16.29 -7.64
N HIS A 33 7.21 17.51 -7.14
CA HIS A 33 6.12 18.45 -7.41
C HIS A 33 6.41 19.24 -8.69
N MET A 34 5.64 18.99 -9.74
CA MET A 34 5.82 19.67 -11.02
C MET A 34 5.19 21.07 -11.03
N PRO A 35 5.73 22.02 -11.84
CA PRO A 35 5.17 23.37 -11.94
C PRO A 35 3.72 23.41 -12.43
N ASP A 36 3.30 22.44 -13.26
CA ASP A 36 1.93 22.31 -13.77
C ASP A 36 0.95 21.73 -12.73
N GLY A 37 1.43 21.49 -11.51
CA GLY A 37 0.66 20.95 -10.42
C GLY A 37 0.49 19.44 -10.46
N THR A 38 1.19 18.72 -11.31
CA THR A 38 1.24 17.25 -11.28
C THR A 38 2.40 16.74 -10.41
N PHE A 39 2.42 15.43 -10.16
CA PHE A 39 3.53 14.74 -9.50
C PHE A 39 4.27 13.84 -10.48
N ARG A 40 5.51 13.49 -10.18
CA ARG A 40 6.33 12.58 -10.98
C ARG A 40 6.99 11.50 -10.13
N ASN A 41 7.39 10.41 -10.78
CA ASN A 41 8.10 9.28 -10.16
C ASN A 41 9.50 9.65 -9.65
N PRO A 42 10.06 8.84 -8.72
CA PRO A 42 11.42 8.98 -8.24
C PRO A 42 12.45 9.05 -9.39
N LYS A 43 13.55 9.73 -9.17
CA LYS A 43 14.63 9.85 -10.14
C LYS A 43 15.15 8.47 -10.56
N GLY A 44 15.49 8.28 -11.81
CA GLY A 44 15.94 7.00 -12.34
C GLY A 44 14.83 5.95 -12.52
N CYS A 45 13.62 6.24 -12.10
CA CYS A 45 12.47 5.35 -12.27
C CYS A 45 11.66 5.68 -13.52
N ALA A 46 11.00 4.64 -14.09
CA ALA A 46 10.20 4.81 -15.28
C ALA A 46 9.07 5.82 -15.07
N SER A 47 8.97 6.79 -15.99
CA SER A 47 7.85 7.73 -16.03
C SER A 47 6.81 7.28 -17.03
N ARG A 48 5.55 7.71 -16.85
CA ARG A 48 4.49 7.44 -17.82
C ARG A 48 4.85 8.06 -19.18
N GLY A 49 5.07 7.22 -20.20
CA GLY A 49 5.35 7.70 -21.57
C GLY A 49 4.17 8.52 -22.14
N GLN A 50 4.48 9.63 -22.81
CA GLN A 50 3.49 10.57 -23.37
C GLN A 50 2.68 10.04 -24.56
N GLY A 51 2.91 8.82 -25.04
CA GLY A 51 2.39 8.28 -26.31
C GLY A 51 1.00 7.63 -26.28
N ARG A 52 0.21 7.72 -25.23
CA ARG A 52 -0.89 6.75 -24.95
C ARG A 52 -2.32 7.11 -25.38
N MET A 53 -2.60 8.26 -25.92
CA MET A 53 -3.97 8.55 -26.42
C MET A 53 -4.41 7.63 -27.57
N LYS A 54 -3.47 7.10 -28.36
CA LYS A 54 -3.77 6.16 -29.48
C LYS A 54 -4.36 4.82 -29.03
N HIS A 55 -4.22 4.42 -27.77
CA HIS A 55 -4.70 3.13 -27.24
C HIS A 55 -5.84 3.24 -26.22
N ALA A 56 -6.39 4.44 -25.99
CA ALA A 56 -7.45 4.63 -24.99
C ALA A 56 -8.73 3.85 -25.32
N GLY A 57 -9.15 3.83 -26.58
CA GLY A 57 -10.33 3.08 -27.04
C GLY A 57 -10.16 1.56 -26.90
N PRO A 58 -9.10 0.96 -27.48
CA PRO A 58 -8.81 -0.45 -27.27
C PRO A 58 -8.66 -0.85 -25.80
N PHE A 59 -8.02 -0.04 -24.96
CA PHE A 59 -7.90 -0.27 -23.53
C PHE A 59 -9.28 -0.28 -22.83
N PHE A 60 -10.15 0.69 -23.13
CA PHE A 60 -11.49 0.74 -22.56
C PHE A 60 -12.35 -0.47 -22.98
N LEU A 61 -12.29 -0.85 -24.26
CA LEU A 61 -12.98 -2.05 -24.74
C LEU A 61 -12.49 -3.33 -24.06
N GLU A 62 -11.18 -3.46 -23.83
CA GLU A 62 -10.62 -4.61 -23.14
C GLU A 62 -11.02 -4.63 -21.65
N MET A 63 -11.07 -3.47 -20.99
CA MET A 63 -11.58 -3.37 -19.63
C MET A 63 -13.04 -3.82 -19.52
N LEU A 64 -13.90 -3.46 -20.50
CA LEU A 64 -15.28 -3.96 -20.53
C LEU A 64 -15.35 -5.48 -20.73
N LYS A 65 -14.54 -6.02 -21.65
CA LYS A 65 -14.42 -7.48 -21.84
C LYS A 65 -13.94 -8.20 -20.57
N MET A 66 -12.96 -7.64 -19.86
CA MET A 66 -12.50 -8.18 -18.58
C MET A 66 -13.63 -8.19 -17.54
N GLY A 67 -14.45 -7.15 -17.48
CA GLY A 67 -15.60 -7.09 -16.58
C GLY A 67 -16.65 -8.17 -16.88
N ALA A 68 -16.81 -8.57 -18.15
CA ALA A 68 -17.75 -9.60 -18.60
C ALA A 68 -17.19 -11.02 -18.52
N ARG A 69 -15.86 -11.17 -18.42
CA ARG A 69 -15.18 -12.48 -18.44
C ARG A 69 -15.49 -13.28 -17.19
N LYS A 70 -16.04 -14.48 -17.35
CA LYS A 70 -16.06 -15.49 -16.28
C LYS A 70 -14.69 -16.16 -16.24
N VAL A 71 -14.12 -16.27 -15.05
CA VAL A 71 -12.91 -17.04 -14.80
C VAL A 71 -13.29 -18.19 -13.88
N ASP A 72 -12.96 -19.40 -14.31
CA ASP A 72 -13.08 -20.57 -13.44
C ASP A 72 -12.04 -20.48 -12.32
N VAL A 73 -12.53 -20.50 -11.09
CA VAL A 73 -11.71 -20.52 -9.90
C VAL A 73 -11.60 -21.98 -9.47
N PRO A 74 -10.39 -22.57 -9.43
CA PRO A 74 -10.23 -23.95 -9.03
C PRO A 74 -10.78 -24.22 -7.62
N GLU A 75 -11.29 -25.42 -7.40
CA GLU A 75 -11.71 -25.88 -6.08
C GLU A 75 -10.54 -25.78 -5.09
N GLY A 76 -10.82 -25.35 -3.87
CA GLY A 76 -9.78 -25.15 -2.83
C GLY A 76 -8.89 -23.91 -3.02
N HIS A 77 -9.07 -23.14 -4.10
CA HIS A 77 -8.29 -21.91 -4.33
C HIS A 77 -8.65 -20.77 -3.36
N VAL A 78 -9.86 -20.79 -2.85
CA VAL A 78 -10.39 -19.74 -1.94
C VAL A 78 -10.74 -20.36 -0.61
N VAL A 79 -10.25 -19.80 0.47
CA VAL A 79 -10.66 -20.16 1.82
C VAL A 79 -12.17 -19.91 1.96
N PRO A 80 -12.97 -20.89 2.42
CA PRO A 80 -14.41 -20.70 2.61
C PRO A 80 -14.69 -19.51 3.54
N ARG A 81 -15.69 -18.70 3.20
CA ARG A 81 -16.01 -17.47 3.95
C ARG A 81 -16.23 -17.73 5.45
N ALA A 82 -16.92 -18.80 5.81
CA ALA A 82 -17.18 -19.13 7.21
C ALA A 82 -15.87 -19.41 7.96
N GLU A 83 -14.92 -20.04 7.32
CA GLU A 83 -13.58 -20.30 7.85
C GLU A 83 -12.79 -19.01 7.98
N ALA A 84 -12.70 -18.21 6.91
CA ALA A 84 -11.99 -16.92 6.92
C ALA A 84 -12.52 -15.97 8.02
N VAL A 85 -13.84 -15.91 8.22
CA VAL A 85 -14.43 -15.09 9.29
C VAL A 85 -14.14 -15.67 10.67
N ARG A 86 -14.23 -16.99 10.85
CA ARG A 86 -13.89 -17.66 12.12
C ARG A 86 -12.44 -17.42 12.51
N ASP A 87 -11.51 -17.56 11.55
CA ASP A 87 -10.09 -17.36 11.77
C ASP A 87 -9.78 -15.92 12.12
N LEU A 88 -10.41 -14.96 11.42
CA LEU A 88 -10.29 -13.55 11.75
C LEU A 88 -10.76 -13.26 13.17
N VAL A 89 -11.92 -13.77 13.58
CA VAL A 89 -12.45 -13.59 14.93
C VAL A 89 -11.54 -14.22 15.99
N ALA A 90 -10.87 -15.34 15.67
CA ALA A 90 -9.88 -15.95 16.57
C ALA A 90 -8.65 -15.05 16.74
N HIS A 91 -8.10 -14.50 15.65
CA HIS A 91 -7.00 -13.54 15.71
C HIS A 91 -7.36 -12.24 16.42
N GLU A 92 -8.58 -11.73 16.23
CA GLU A 92 -9.07 -10.53 16.90
C GLU A 92 -9.15 -10.66 18.43
N LYS A 93 -9.39 -11.87 18.95
CA LYS A 93 -9.39 -12.14 20.39
C LYS A 93 -8.00 -12.20 21.01
N GLY A 94 -6.98 -12.44 20.20
CA GLY A 94 -5.59 -12.44 20.63
C GLY A 94 -5.02 -11.03 20.76
N SER A 95 -3.79 -10.95 21.27
CA SER A 95 -3.01 -9.73 21.37
C SER A 95 -1.95 -9.62 20.27
N ASP A 96 -1.72 -10.69 19.50
CA ASP A 96 -0.63 -10.79 18.55
C ASP A 96 -0.88 -9.93 17.31
N ASP A 97 0.19 -9.40 16.74
CA ASP A 97 0.16 -8.75 15.45
C ASP A 97 -0.12 -9.77 14.34
N PHE A 98 -0.92 -9.41 13.35
CA PHE A 98 -1.26 -10.28 12.22
C PHE A 98 -1.41 -9.51 10.91
N LEU A 99 -1.28 -10.24 9.80
CA LEU A 99 -1.53 -9.77 8.44
C LEU A 99 -2.54 -10.71 7.77
N THR A 100 -3.73 -10.23 7.46
CA THR A 100 -4.75 -10.99 6.71
C THR A 100 -4.96 -10.39 5.34
N TRP A 101 -4.70 -11.15 4.28
CA TRP A 101 -4.96 -10.73 2.91
C TRP A 101 -6.45 -10.87 2.55
N LEU A 102 -7.09 -9.76 2.23
CA LEU A 102 -8.51 -9.72 1.82
C LEU A 102 -8.70 -9.83 0.30
N GLY A 103 -7.61 -10.00 -0.41
CA GLY A 103 -7.53 -10.01 -1.87
C GLY A 103 -7.07 -8.68 -2.46
N HIS A 104 -6.54 -8.73 -3.69
CA HIS A 104 -5.93 -7.60 -4.39
C HIS A 104 -4.78 -6.97 -3.59
N ALA A 105 -4.85 -5.67 -3.29
CA ALA A 105 -3.93 -4.95 -2.39
C ALA A 105 -4.56 -4.67 -1.02
N SER A 106 -5.70 -5.30 -0.71
CA SER A 106 -6.42 -5.08 0.54
C SER A 106 -5.92 -6.02 1.62
N PHE A 107 -5.42 -5.47 2.71
CA PHE A 107 -5.00 -6.19 3.91
C PHE A 107 -5.72 -5.66 5.14
N LEU A 108 -6.04 -6.55 6.05
CA LEU A 108 -6.36 -6.24 7.43
C LEU A 108 -5.16 -6.60 8.27
N ILE A 109 -4.62 -5.64 8.98
CA ILE A 109 -3.36 -5.75 9.71
C ILE A 109 -3.61 -5.35 11.16
N ARG A 110 -3.13 -6.14 12.11
CA ARG A 110 -2.92 -5.66 13.48
C ARG A 110 -1.44 -5.39 13.65
N ILE A 111 -1.11 -4.19 14.11
CA ILE A 111 0.25 -3.75 14.39
C ILE A 111 0.24 -2.78 15.57
N GLY A 112 1.01 -3.09 16.61
CA GLY A 112 1.10 -2.25 17.80
C GLY A 112 -0.27 -1.95 18.44
N GLY A 113 -1.20 -2.89 18.39
CA GLY A 113 -2.55 -2.75 18.92
C GLY A 113 -3.52 -1.92 18.04
N LEU A 114 -3.07 -1.43 16.87
CA LEU A 114 -3.96 -0.81 15.87
C LEU A 114 -4.47 -1.83 14.88
N THR A 115 -5.74 -1.72 14.50
CA THR A 115 -6.32 -2.42 13.35
C THR A 115 -6.28 -1.51 12.14
N VAL A 116 -5.47 -1.90 11.15
CA VAL A 116 -5.21 -1.15 9.92
C VAL A 116 -5.87 -1.84 8.73
N LEU A 117 -6.55 -1.08 7.87
CA LEU A 117 -7.06 -1.55 6.59
C LEU A 117 -6.30 -0.82 5.46
N THR A 118 -5.76 -1.58 4.50
CA THR A 118 -5.08 -1.00 3.33
C THR A 118 -5.92 -1.13 2.08
N ASP A 119 -5.87 -0.14 1.19
CA ASP A 119 -6.42 -0.13 -0.19
C ASP A 119 -7.70 -0.97 -0.35
N PRO A 120 -8.83 -0.60 0.28
CA PRO A 120 -9.99 -1.46 0.47
C PRO A 120 -10.81 -1.66 -0.81
N TYR A 121 -10.32 -2.46 -1.76
CA TYR A 121 -11.10 -2.94 -2.89
C TYR A 121 -11.89 -4.20 -2.49
N LEU A 122 -13.07 -4.00 -1.91
CA LEU A 122 -13.89 -5.06 -1.30
C LEU A 122 -15.22 -5.30 -2.03
N THR A 123 -15.54 -4.50 -3.08
CA THR A 123 -16.72 -4.71 -3.92
C THR A 123 -16.37 -5.43 -5.23
N THR A 124 -17.37 -5.73 -6.05
CA THR A 124 -17.20 -6.61 -7.20
C THR A 124 -16.47 -5.96 -8.37
N PHE A 125 -16.60 -4.64 -8.57
CA PHE A 125 -16.08 -3.95 -9.75
C PHE A 125 -15.20 -2.76 -9.36
N ALA A 126 -14.04 -2.65 -10.02
CA ALA A 126 -13.12 -1.53 -9.90
C ALA A 126 -13.39 -0.50 -11.01
N GLY A 127 -14.33 0.40 -10.78
CA GLY A 127 -14.62 1.46 -11.73
C GLY A 127 -15.80 2.33 -11.34
N PRO A 128 -16.03 3.42 -12.10
CA PRO A 128 -17.12 4.35 -11.84
C PRO A 128 -18.48 3.64 -11.97
N ALA A 129 -19.43 4.01 -11.12
CA ALA A 129 -20.80 3.49 -11.12
C ALA A 129 -20.93 1.95 -11.11
N GLY A 130 -19.90 1.23 -10.67
CA GLY A 130 -19.91 -0.23 -10.66
C GLY A 130 -19.56 -0.89 -11.99
N LEU A 131 -18.98 -0.14 -12.90
CA LEU A 131 -18.45 -0.64 -14.17
C LEU A 131 -16.93 -0.86 -14.06
N GLY A 132 -16.35 -1.62 -15.00
CA GLY A 132 -14.90 -1.85 -15.05
C GLY A 132 -14.49 -3.28 -14.71
N PRO A 133 -13.22 -3.53 -14.44
CA PRO A 133 -12.72 -4.85 -14.11
C PRO A 133 -13.46 -5.47 -12.94
N ARG A 134 -13.78 -6.76 -13.09
CA ARG A 134 -14.49 -7.53 -12.06
C ARG A 134 -13.52 -8.34 -11.23
N ARG A 135 -13.71 -8.36 -9.92
CA ARG A 135 -13.04 -9.36 -9.08
C ARG A 135 -13.51 -10.76 -9.46
N TYR A 136 -12.57 -11.67 -9.66
CA TYR A 136 -12.86 -13.09 -9.91
C TYR A 136 -13.25 -13.79 -8.62
N VAL A 137 -12.56 -13.43 -7.53
CA VAL A 137 -12.80 -13.95 -6.18
C VAL A 137 -13.34 -12.83 -5.30
N LYS A 138 -14.43 -13.09 -4.60
CA LYS A 138 -14.97 -12.16 -3.59
C LYS A 138 -14.00 -12.07 -2.40
N SER A 139 -14.02 -10.95 -1.69
CA SER A 139 -13.30 -10.85 -0.41
C SER A 139 -13.73 -11.99 0.52
N GLY A 140 -12.78 -12.69 1.12
CA GLY A 140 -13.03 -13.77 2.06
C GLY A 140 -13.82 -13.30 3.29
N VAL A 141 -13.53 -12.06 3.73
CA VAL A 141 -14.24 -11.40 4.84
C VAL A 141 -15.18 -10.35 4.26
N PRO A 142 -16.50 -10.41 4.51
CA PRO A 142 -17.43 -9.35 4.09
C PRO A 142 -17.20 -8.08 4.92
N ILE A 143 -17.53 -6.91 4.35
CA ILE A 143 -17.35 -5.61 5.03
C ILE A 143 -18.06 -5.57 6.39
N SER A 144 -19.24 -6.22 6.49
CA SER A 144 -20.00 -6.30 7.75
C SER A 144 -19.37 -7.17 8.85
N ALA A 145 -18.38 -7.98 8.50
CA ALA A 145 -17.64 -8.82 9.45
C ALA A 145 -16.22 -8.29 9.73
N LEU A 146 -15.86 -7.14 9.15
CA LEU A 146 -14.61 -6.46 9.50
C LEU A 146 -14.69 -5.95 10.95
N PRO A 147 -13.60 -6.05 11.69
CA PRO A 147 -13.52 -5.47 13.03
C PRO A 147 -13.57 -3.94 12.96
N LYS A 148 -13.52 -3.32 14.13
CA LYS A 148 -13.30 -1.87 14.21
C LYS A 148 -11.96 -1.52 13.56
N ILE A 149 -11.99 -0.67 12.55
CA ILE A 149 -10.78 -0.14 11.89
C ILE A 149 -10.36 1.14 12.59
N ASP A 150 -9.13 1.19 13.07
CA ASP A 150 -8.54 2.37 13.68
C ASP A 150 -7.86 3.28 12.66
N LEU A 151 -7.21 2.66 11.67
CA LEU A 151 -6.44 3.33 10.63
C LEU A 151 -6.78 2.77 9.24
N LEU A 152 -7.13 3.66 8.32
CA LEU A 152 -7.25 3.38 6.90
C LEU A 152 -6.08 4.01 6.15
N VAL A 153 -5.35 3.19 5.39
CA VAL A 153 -4.24 3.64 4.55
C VAL A 153 -4.59 3.40 3.09
N VAL A 154 -4.47 4.42 2.24
CA VAL A 154 -4.72 4.27 0.79
C VAL A 154 -3.54 4.81 0.01
N SER A 155 -2.95 3.94 -0.83
CA SER A 155 -1.72 4.21 -1.56
C SER A 155 -1.88 5.21 -2.70
N HIS A 156 -3.00 5.19 -3.41
CA HIS A 156 -3.29 6.07 -4.54
C HIS A 156 -4.78 6.02 -4.95
N ASN A 157 -5.16 6.77 -5.98
CA ASN A 157 -6.57 7.01 -6.34
C ASN A 157 -7.18 6.06 -7.39
N HIS A 158 -6.50 5.00 -7.83
CA HIS A 158 -7.10 4.04 -8.76
C HIS A 158 -8.31 3.34 -8.14
N TYR A 159 -9.25 2.92 -8.99
CA TYR A 159 -10.53 2.35 -8.53
C TYR A 159 -10.40 1.02 -7.80
N ASP A 160 -9.36 0.25 -8.10
CA ASP A 160 -9.04 -1.03 -7.48
C ASP A 160 -8.22 -0.91 -6.18
N HIS A 161 -7.92 0.32 -5.74
CA HIS A 161 -7.31 0.66 -4.45
C HIS A 161 -8.21 1.57 -3.62
N LEU A 162 -8.93 2.46 -4.29
CA LEU A 162 -9.86 3.42 -3.70
C LEU A 162 -11.29 3.10 -4.13
N ASP A 163 -11.86 2.04 -3.57
CA ASP A 163 -13.24 1.58 -3.83
C ASP A 163 -14.24 2.40 -3.02
N GLU A 164 -14.85 3.37 -3.66
CA GLU A 164 -15.81 4.29 -3.04
C GLU A 164 -17.03 3.57 -2.43
N ARG A 165 -17.46 2.46 -3.05
CA ARG A 165 -18.60 1.68 -2.55
C ARG A 165 -18.23 0.85 -1.34
N ALA A 166 -16.99 0.38 -1.25
CA ALA A 166 -16.48 -0.23 -0.02
C ALA A 166 -16.39 0.81 1.09
N LEU A 167 -15.78 1.97 0.82
CA LEU A 167 -15.67 3.07 1.77
C LEU A 167 -17.03 3.54 2.29
N ALA A 168 -18.05 3.60 1.42
CA ALA A 168 -19.40 3.99 1.83
C ALA A 168 -20.00 3.06 2.88
N ARG A 169 -19.59 1.78 2.90
CA ARG A 169 -20.09 0.72 3.79
C ARG A 169 -19.23 0.47 5.03
N LEU A 170 -18.05 1.06 5.12
CA LEU A 170 -17.18 0.89 6.29
C LEU A 170 -17.88 1.47 7.54
N PRO A 171 -17.96 0.72 8.63
CA PRO A 171 -18.49 1.24 9.89
C PRO A 171 -17.47 2.14 10.59
N GLY A 172 -17.93 3.09 11.41
CA GLY A 172 -17.08 3.86 12.30
C GLY A 172 -16.19 4.91 11.62
N LYS A 173 -16.61 5.46 10.47
CA LYS A 173 -15.87 6.50 9.73
C LYS A 173 -15.53 7.73 10.55
N ASP A 174 -16.41 8.09 11.46
CA ASP A 174 -16.29 9.22 12.39
C ASP A 174 -15.11 9.09 13.37
N ARG A 175 -14.66 7.87 13.62
CA ARG A 175 -13.58 7.55 14.58
C ARG A 175 -12.31 7.02 13.91
N MET A 176 -12.39 6.70 12.62
CA MET A 176 -11.29 6.16 11.84
C MET A 176 -10.33 7.27 11.45
N THR A 177 -9.03 7.06 11.64
CA THR A 177 -8.02 7.92 11.05
C THR A 177 -7.71 7.42 9.63
N VAL A 178 -7.65 8.34 8.68
CA VAL A 178 -7.30 8.04 7.28
C VAL A 178 -5.96 8.69 6.97
N VAL A 179 -4.98 7.90 6.52
CA VAL A 179 -3.69 8.40 6.05
C VAL A 179 -3.59 8.13 4.54
N VAL A 180 -3.34 9.20 3.78
CA VAL A 180 -3.33 9.18 2.31
C VAL A 180 -2.23 10.10 1.76
N PRO A 181 -1.80 9.88 0.51
CA PRO A 181 -0.91 10.81 -0.17
C PRO A 181 -1.58 12.16 -0.42
N LEU A 182 -0.77 13.18 -0.66
CA LEU A 182 -1.23 14.54 -0.93
C LEU A 182 -2.35 14.62 -1.97
N ARG A 183 -3.31 15.51 -1.70
CA ARG A 183 -4.50 15.85 -2.51
C ARG A 183 -5.57 14.75 -2.60
N LEU A 184 -5.46 13.70 -1.79
CA LEU A 184 -6.55 12.74 -1.62
C LEU A 184 -7.48 13.06 -0.44
N GLY A 185 -7.07 13.89 0.49
CA GLY A 185 -7.82 14.13 1.73
C GLY A 185 -9.21 14.70 1.49
N ARG A 186 -9.37 15.60 0.50
CA ARG A 186 -10.69 16.15 0.16
C ARG A 186 -11.70 15.05 -0.19
N PHE A 187 -11.27 14.04 -0.97
CA PHE A 187 -12.12 12.91 -1.36
C PHE A 187 -12.72 12.19 -0.15
N PHE A 188 -11.93 11.99 0.90
CA PHE A 188 -12.36 11.32 2.13
C PHE A 188 -13.24 12.21 3.01
N ARG A 189 -12.85 13.47 3.20
CA ARG A 189 -13.63 14.44 4.01
C ARG A 189 -15.05 14.61 3.46
N GLU A 190 -15.21 14.73 2.14
CA GLU A 190 -16.51 14.80 1.45
C GLU A 190 -17.37 13.53 1.63
N ARG A 191 -16.75 12.40 2.06
CA ARG A 191 -17.43 11.10 2.27
C ARG A 191 -17.60 10.73 3.73
N GLY A 192 -17.44 11.72 4.65
CA GLY A 192 -17.73 11.57 6.07
C GLY A 192 -16.59 10.95 6.87
N PHE A 193 -15.34 11.12 6.45
CA PHE A 193 -14.15 10.83 7.24
C PHE A 193 -13.56 12.14 7.77
N PRO A 194 -13.77 12.49 9.05
CA PRO A 194 -13.31 13.77 9.61
C PRO A 194 -11.79 13.78 9.87
N ASN A 195 -11.21 12.62 10.23
CA ASN A 195 -9.82 12.52 10.65
C ASN A 195 -8.95 12.08 9.46
N VAL A 196 -8.56 13.01 8.59
CA VAL A 196 -7.78 12.71 7.38
C VAL A 196 -6.45 13.44 7.43
N ILE A 197 -5.38 12.66 7.36
CA ILE A 197 -3.98 13.09 7.30
C ILE A 197 -3.50 12.89 5.86
N GLU A 198 -2.96 13.94 5.27
CA GLU A 198 -2.31 13.88 3.95
C GLU A 198 -0.80 13.99 4.15
N LEU A 199 -0.05 13.05 3.59
CA LEU A 199 1.40 13.01 3.71
C LEU A 199 2.06 13.17 2.34
N ASP A 200 3.13 13.96 2.29
CA ASP A 200 4.11 13.95 1.21
C ASP A 200 5.09 12.79 1.41
N TRP A 201 5.90 12.47 0.40
CA TRP A 201 6.97 11.50 0.55
C TRP A 201 7.94 11.91 1.66
N HIS A 202 8.33 10.94 2.48
CA HIS A 202 9.16 11.06 3.69
C HIS A 202 8.48 11.73 4.88
N GLU A 203 7.25 12.24 4.74
CA GLU A 203 6.49 12.72 5.87
C GLU A 203 5.92 11.57 6.70
N ARG A 204 5.84 11.79 8.01
CA ARG A 204 5.45 10.82 9.02
C ARG A 204 4.34 11.34 9.92
N HIS A 205 3.47 10.47 10.34
CA HIS A 205 2.46 10.73 11.36
C HIS A 205 2.42 9.61 12.39
N GLU A 206 2.29 9.98 13.67
CA GLU A 206 2.22 9.02 14.78
C GLU A 206 0.77 8.83 15.22
N ILE A 207 0.36 7.58 15.38
CA ILE A 207 -0.99 7.21 15.82
C ILE A 207 -0.86 6.15 16.90
N ARG A 208 -1.12 6.53 18.16
CA ARG A 208 -1.12 5.62 19.32
C ARG A 208 0.11 4.67 19.36
N GLY A 209 1.30 5.21 19.15
CA GLY A 209 2.55 4.45 19.18
C GLY A 209 2.92 3.73 17.89
N VAL A 210 2.10 3.85 16.84
CA VAL A 210 2.46 3.36 15.49
C VAL A 210 2.81 4.53 14.59
N SER A 211 4.00 4.48 14.02
CA SER A 211 4.49 5.45 13.04
C SER A 211 4.02 5.05 11.64
N VAL A 212 3.47 5.99 10.90
CA VAL A 212 3.05 5.85 9.49
C VAL A 212 3.84 6.83 8.65
N THR A 213 4.77 6.33 7.83
CA THR A 213 5.60 7.16 6.95
C THR A 213 5.22 6.92 5.50
N ALA A 214 4.90 7.99 4.75
CA ALA A 214 4.69 7.90 3.31
C ALA A 214 6.04 7.86 2.59
N LEU A 215 6.23 6.89 1.72
CA LEU A 215 7.50 6.65 1.02
C LEU A 215 7.30 6.66 -0.51
N PRO A 216 8.32 7.12 -1.27
CA PRO A 216 8.25 7.16 -2.72
C PRO A 216 8.13 5.75 -3.32
N VAL A 217 7.23 5.60 -4.28
CA VAL A 217 7.06 4.37 -5.06
C VAL A 217 6.90 4.70 -6.54
N VAL A 218 7.10 3.70 -7.40
CA VAL A 218 7.06 3.86 -8.87
C VAL A 218 5.66 3.57 -9.37
N HIS A 219 4.84 4.61 -9.47
CA HIS A 219 3.46 4.45 -9.94
C HIS A 219 2.93 5.72 -10.62
N TRP A 220 1.64 5.92 -10.61
CA TRP A 220 0.93 7.07 -11.14
C TRP A 220 -0.49 7.13 -10.56
N SER A 221 -1.17 8.25 -10.73
CA SER A 221 -2.53 8.42 -10.25
C SER A 221 -3.46 8.88 -11.37
N ARG A 222 -4.70 8.38 -11.35
CA ARG A 222 -5.80 8.84 -12.23
C ARG A 222 -7.10 8.23 -11.78
N ARG A 223 -8.17 9.04 -11.73
CA ARG A 223 -9.53 8.59 -11.46
C ARG A 223 -10.53 9.13 -12.49
N SER A 224 -10.18 10.20 -13.17
CA SER A 224 -10.98 10.83 -14.24
C SER A 224 -10.19 10.99 -15.53
N GLY A 225 -10.81 11.59 -16.55
CA GLY A 225 -10.14 11.90 -17.82
C GLY A 225 -9.04 12.97 -17.70
N PHE A 226 -9.11 13.81 -16.65
CA PHE A 226 -8.34 15.07 -16.57
C PHE A 226 -7.45 15.19 -15.33
N ASP A 227 -7.40 14.20 -14.46
CA ASP A 227 -6.71 14.25 -13.18
C ASP A 227 -5.41 13.41 -13.10
N THR A 228 -4.85 13.02 -14.25
CA THR A 228 -3.62 12.23 -14.30
C THR A 228 -2.50 12.91 -13.51
N ASN A 229 -1.95 12.17 -12.52
CA ASN A 229 -0.89 12.62 -11.63
C ASN A 229 -1.20 13.91 -10.84
N ARG A 230 -2.48 14.25 -10.68
CA ARG A 230 -2.91 15.40 -9.89
C ARG A 230 -2.97 15.11 -8.39
N THR A 231 -3.06 13.85 -7.99
CA THR A 231 -2.88 13.38 -6.62
C THR A 231 -1.56 12.63 -6.53
N LEU A 232 -0.91 12.67 -5.38
CA LEU A 232 0.31 11.89 -5.15
C LEU A 232 -0.04 10.40 -4.99
N TRP A 233 0.93 9.53 -5.13
CA TRP A 233 0.91 8.11 -4.78
C TRP A 233 2.05 7.80 -3.84
N ALA A 234 1.89 6.85 -2.93
CA ALA A 234 2.91 6.49 -1.96
C ALA A 234 2.82 5.03 -1.55
N GLY A 235 3.95 4.45 -1.15
CA GLY A 235 3.98 3.33 -0.24
C GLY A 235 3.95 3.84 1.19
N PHE A 236 3.72 2.94 2.15
CA PHE A 236 3.66 3.30 3.55
C PHE A 236 4.49 2.34 4.41
N ALA A 237 5.43 2.88 5.17
CA ALA A 237 6.06 2.16 6.26
C ALA A 237 5.20 2.31 7.52
N LEU A 238 4.79 1.18 8.09
CA LEU A 238 4.07 1.10 9.36
C LEU A 238 5.01 0.50 10.39
N ARG A 239 5.32 1.24 11.45
CA ARG A 239 6.28 0.78 12.48
C ARG A 239 5.68 0.91 13.87
N SER A 240 5.70 -0.18 14.61
CA SER A 240 5.48 -0.25 16.05
C SER A 240 6.78 -0.59 16.77
N ASP A 241 6.74 -0.78 18.08
CA ASP A 241 7.90 -1.26 18.86
C ASP A 241 8.32 -2.69 18.49
N THR A 242 7.41 -3.50 17.93
CA THR A 242 7.61 -4.93 17.68
C THR A 242 7.69 -5.29 16.20
N HIS A 243 7.07 -4.51 15.31
CA HIS A 243 6.97 -4.84 13.89
C HIS A 243 7.17 -3.62 13.00
N HIS A 244 7.81 -3.86 11.85
CA HIS A 244 8.02 -2.88 10.79
C HIS A 244 7.58 -3.44 9.44
N LEU A 245 6.52 -2.89 8.86
CA LEU A 245 5.90 -3.35 7.63
C LEU A 245 6.01 -2.27 6.55
N PHE A 246 6.37 -2.66 5.32
CA PHE A 246 6.31 -1.77 4.16
C PHE A 246 5.20 -2.19 3.21
N PHE A 247 4.16 -1.40 3.10
CA PHE A 247 3.06 -1.56 2.14
C PHE A 247 3.34 -0.69 0.89
N GLY A 248 3.73 -1.31 -0.22
CA GLY A 248 4.16 -0.62 -1.43
C GLY A 248 3.03 -0.19 -2.39
N GLY A 249 1.76 -0.54 -2.11
CA GLY A 249 0.67 -0.32 -3.08
C GLY A 249 1.02 -0.96 -4.44
N ASP A 250 0.70 -0.28 -5.53
CA ASP A 250 0.87 -0.76 -6.91
C ASP A 250 2.23 -0.45 -7.52
N SER A 251 3.28 -0.38 -6.70
CA SER A 251 4.60 0.00 -7.20
C SER A 251 5.15 -0.93 -8.27
N GLY A 252 5.79 -0.33 -9.29
CA GLY A 252 6.80 -0.99 -10.11
C GLY A 252 8.13 -1.11 -9.37
N TYR A 253 9.08 -1.85 -9.94
CA TYR A 253 10.44 -1.93 -9.43
C TYR A 253 11.27 -0.71 -9.86
N GLY A 254 12.22 -0.27 -9.03
CA GLY A 254 13.13 0.83 -9.32
C GLY A 254 14.23 1.00 -8.27
N PRO A 255 15.26 1.79 -8.56
CA PRO A 255 16.41 1.98 -7.66
C PRO A 255 16.03 2.59 -6.31
N ILE A 256 14.92 3.32 -6.23
CA ILE A 256 14.40 3.94 -5.00
C ILE A 256 14.25 2.94 -3.85
N PHE A 257 14.01 1.65 -4.13
CA PHE A 257 13.83 0.66 -3.06
C PHE A 257 15.10 0.33 -2.29
N SER A 258 16.29 0.47 -2.92
CA SER A 258 17.56 0.38 -2.19
C SER A 258 17.73 1.56 -1.24
N GLU A 259 17.41 2.78 -1.70
CA GLU A 259 17.44 3.98 -0.85
C GLU A 259 16.47 3.86 0.34
N ILE A 260 15.27 3.31 0.10
CA ILE A 260 14.29 3.05 1.17
C ILE A 260 14.81 1.98 2.14
N GLY A 261 15.41 0.90 1.64
CA GLY A 261 15.97 -0.16 2.47
C GLY A 261 17.09 0.34 3.37
N GLU A 262 17.96 1.18 2.84
CA GLU A 262 19.07 1.81 3.59
C GLU A 262 18.57 2.82 4.64
N ALA A 263 17.59 3.67 4.26
CA ALA A 263 17.15 4.76 5.14
C ALA A 263 16.09 4.35 6.17
N TYR A 264 15.25 3.38 5.84
CA TYR A 264 14.09 2.99 6.66
C TYR A 264 14.07 1.53 7.07
N GLY A 265 14.84 0.65 6.40
CA GLY A 265 14.89 -0.79 6.71
C GLY A 265 15.65 -1.12 8.00
N PRO A 266 15.74 -2.38 8.37
CA PRO A 266 15.07 -3.51 7.73
C PRO A 266 13.56 -3.53 8.00
N PHE A 267 12.80 -4.19 7.10
CA PHE A 267 11.38 -4.44 7.28
C PHE A 267 11.12 -5.91 7.65
N ASP A 268 10.25 -6.17 8.60
CA ASP A 268 9.85 -7.55 8.94
C ASP A 268 9.00 -8.16 7.82
N THR A 269 8.13 -7.35 7.22
CA THR A 269 7.23 -7.82 6.16
C THR A 269 7.05 -6.76 5.07
N SER A 270 7.10 -7.20 3.81
CA SER A 270 6.71 -6.38 2.66
C SER A 270 5.80 -7.17 1.73
N PRO A 271 4.56 -6.70 1.43
CA PRO A 271 3.71 -7.25 0.40
C PRO A 271 3.93 -6.54 -0.96
N PRO A 272 4.87 -7.01 -1.81
CA PRO A 272 5.02 -6.48 -3.15
C PRO A 272 3.92 -6.97 -4.08
N ARG A 273 3.59 -6.13 -5.06
CA ARG A 273 2.73 -6.50 -6.18
C ARG A 273 3.40 -7.58 -7.02
N ILE A 274 2.66 -8.65 -7.37
CA ILE A 274 3.11 -9.74 -8.25
C ILE A 274 2.17 -9.98 -9.45
N GLY A 275 1.04 -9.30 -9.51
CA GLY A 275 0.03 -9.46 -10.56
C GLY A 275 -0.08 -8.28 -11.51
N ALA A 276 -0.98 -8.43 -12.52
CA ALA A 276 -1.30 -7.42 -13.54
C ALA A 276 -0.08 -6.87 -14.31
N HIS A 277 0.92 -7.72 -14.57
CA HIS A 277 2.17 -7.38 -15.28
C HIS A 277 2.08 -7.56 -16.81
N LYS A 278 0.98 -8.04 -17.34
CA LYS A 278 0.74 -8.27 -18.79
C LYS A 278 -0.57 -7.61 -19.24
N PRO A 279 -0.66 -7.13 -20.51
CA PRO A 279 0.45 -6.97 -21.45
C PRO A 279 1.32 -5.74 -21.11
N ARG A 280 2.64 -5.92 -21.05
CA ARG A 280 3.60 -4.84 -20.70
C ARG A 280 3.48 -3.59 -21.57
N ALA A 281 3.12 -3.76 -22.85
CA ALA A 281 2.95 -2.65 -23.79
C ALA A 281 1.83 -1.65 -23.39
N TRP A 282 0.88 -2.07 -22.55
CA TRP A 282 -0.24 -1.23 -22.09
C TRP A 282 0.00 -0.62 -20.72
N LEU A 283 1.00 -1.12 -20.02
CA LEU A 283 1.34 -0.68 -18.66
C LEU A 283 2.36 0.45 -18.72
N THR A 284 2.09 1.52 -18.06
CA THR A 284 2.77 2.82 -18.22
C THR A 284 4.08 2.93 -17.49
N ALA A 285 4.19 2.34 -16.32
CA ALA A 285 5.41 1.97 -15.63
C ALA A 285 5.37 0.45 -15.58
N PRO A 286 6.46 -0.27 -15.86
CA PRO A 286 6.44 -1.71 -15.74
C PRO A 286 6.07 -2.04 -14.30
N PRO A 287 4.90 -2.68 -14.07
CA PRO A 287 4.58 -3.17 -12.74
C PRO A 287 5.62 -4.21 -12.36
N ALA A 288 5.91 -4.34 -11.09
CA ALA A 288 6.76 -5.41 -10.62
C ALA A 288 6.19 -6.75 -11.10
N SER A 289 7.00 -7.54 -11.79
CA SER A 289 6.66 -8.93 -12.12
C SER A 289 6.91 -9.81 -10.88
N PRO A 290 6.41 -11.06 -10.84
CA PRO A 290 6.77 -11.96 -9.76
C PRO A 290 8.27 -12.12 -9.56
N GLU A 291 9.04 -12.09 -10.67
CA GLU A 291 10.50 -12.16 -10.64
C GLU A 291 11.14 -10.90 -10.03
N GLU A 292 10.52 -9.73 -10.21
CA GLU A 292 10.97 -8.45 -9.65
C GLU A 292 10.57 -8.26 -8.18
N ALA A 293 9.59 -9.01 -7.68
CA ALA A 293 9.15 -8.93 -6.29
C ALA A 293 10.24 -9.37 -5.30
N VAL A 294 11.04 -10.38 -5.66
CA VAL A 294 12.14 -10.86 -4.81
C VAL A 294 13.28 -9.84 -4.72
N PRO A 295 13.82 -9.31 -5.83
CA PRO A 295 14.78 -8.18 -5.78
C PRO A 295 14.24 -6.98 -5.03
N LEU A 296 12.97 -6.63 -5.15
CA LEU A 296 12.35 -5.54 -4.40
C LEU A 296 12.41 -5.80 -2.88
N GLY A 297 12.00 -6.99 -2.46
CA GLY A 297 12.08 -7.34 -1.04
C GLY A 297 13.50 -7.35 -0.50
N ARG A 298 14.48 -7.79 -1.30
CA ARG A 298 15.90 -7.73 -0.92
C ARG A 298 16.40 -6.28 -0.82
N ALA A 299 16.02 -5.42 -1.76
CA ALA A 299 16.38 -4.00 -1.74
C ALA A 299 15.80 -3.27 -0.51
N LEU A 300 14.65 -3.69 -0.03
CA LEU A 300 14.02 -3.21 1.21
C LEU A 300 14.61 -3.84 2.48
N HIS A 301 15.55 -4.78 2.37
CA HIS A 301 16.01 -5.62 3.49
C HIS A 301 14.83 -6.32 4.20
N ALA A 302 13.79 -6.73 3.45
CA ALA A 302 12.61 -7.37 4.01
C ALA A 302 12.88 -8.83 4.39
N ILE A 303 12.52 -9.20 5.63
CA ILE A 303 12.68 -10.57 6.14
C ILE A 303 11.63 -11.48 5.50
N ARG A 304 10.40 -10.98 5.32
CA ARG A 304 9.27 -11.73 4.75
C ARG A 304 8.63 -10.99 3.59
N ILE A 305 8.34 -11.73 2.51
CA ILE A 305 7.66 -11.22 1.32
C ILE A 305 6.32 -11.94 1.18
N VAL A 306 5.23 -11.18 1.02
CA VAL A 306 3.87 -11.69 0.82
C VAL A 306 3.32 -11.15 -0.50
N GLY A 307 3.22 -11.97 -1.54
CA GLY A 307 2.75 -11.52 -2.85
C GLY A 307 1.31 -11.03 -2.83
N MET A 308 1.04 -9.86 -3.41
CA MET A 308 -0.30 -9.28 -3.53
C MET A 308 -0.67 -8.88 -4.96
N HIS A 309 -1.89 -8.36 -5.16
CA HIS A 309 -2.40 -7.84 -6.44
C HIS A 309 -2.44 -8.91 -7.55
N TRP A 310 -2.84 -10.14 -7.22
CA TRP A 310 -2.93 -11.26 -8.15
C TRP A 310 -4.24 -12.03 -7.94
N ARG A 311 -4.76 -12.65 -9.02
CA ARG A 311 -5.93 -13.55 -9.02
C ARG A 311 -7.15 -13.08 -8.21
N THR A 312 -7.43 -11.80 -8.23
CA THR A 312 -8.59 -11.22 -7.49
C THR A 312 -9.66 -10.76 -8.45
#